data_2286396acffcba7cdb63ed64a080e3ba
#
_entry.id   2286396acffcba7cdb63ed64a080e3ba
#
_cell.length_a   1.000
_cell.length_b   1.000
_cell.length_c   1.000
_cell.angle_alpha   90.00
_cell.angle_beta   90.00
_cell.angle_gamma   90.00
#
_symmetry.space_group_name_H-M   'P 1'
#
loop_
_entity.id
_entity.type
_entity.pdbx_description
1 polymer ?
#
loop_
_entity_poly.entity_id
_entity_poly.type
_entity_poly.pdbx_seq_one_letter_code
_entity_poly.pdbx_strand_id
1 'polypeptide(L)'
;RIRVLGCWGRERAPAFPDVPTFMERGFRDVEFYIWAGLFAPAATPAPVVARLRDAVRQSVQDPDLVRAFTAAGAPVAYLDAPDFARFFADDSARLVAAVRKIGRVE
;
A
#
# COMPACT_ATOMS: atom_id res chain seq x y z
N ARG A 1 -22.66 -7.96 15.99
CA ARG A 1 -22.42 -6.65 15.36
C ARG A 1 -20.98 -6.21 15.65
N ILE A 2 -20.25 -5.79 14.63
CA ILE A 2 -18.90 -5.26 14.78
C ILE A 2 -18.99 -3.73 14.64
N ARG A 3 -18.23 -3.01 15.46
CA ARG A 3 -18.05 -1.57 15.36
C ARG A 3 -16.60 -1.28 14.96
N VAL A 4 -16.39 -0.63 13.83
CA VAL A 4 -15.08 -0.16 13.40
C VAL A 4 -14.73 1.10 14.19
N LEU A 5 -13.57 1.12 14.84
CA LEU A 5 -13.15 2.21 15.73
C LEU A 5 -12.21 3.21 15.03
N GLY A 6 -11.46 2.77 14.03
CA GLY A 6 -10.50 3.61 13.31
C GLY A 6 -9.85 2.86 12.15
N CYS A 7 -9.17 3.58 11.27
CA CYS A 7 -8.36 3.05 10.20
C CYS A 7 -6.93 3.59 10.26
N TRP A 8 -5.97 2.84 9.68
CA TRP A 8 -4.52 3.13 9.81
C TRP A 8 -3.95 4.05 8.72
N GLY A 9 -4.74 4.45 7.73
CA GLY A 9 -4.29 5.34 6.67
C GLY A 9 -4.11 6.78 7.12
N ARG A 10 -3.44 7.59 6.30
CA ARG A 10 -3.43 9.07 6.45
C ARG A 10 -4.82 9.65 6.24
N GLU A 11 -5.57 9.03 5.34
CA GLU A 11 -6.93 9.43 5.00
C GLU A 11 -7.91 8.33 5.39
N ARG A 12 -9.16 8.71 5.58
CA ARG A 12 -10.23 7.76 5.84
C ARG A 12 -10.42 6.82 4.66
N ALA A 13 -10.70 5.56 4.94
CA ALA A 13 -11.00 4.60 3.88
C ALA A 13 -12.29 5.00 3.14
N PRO A 14 -12.28 5.07 1.79
CA PRO A 14 -13.48 5.48 1.01
C PRO A 14 -14.69 4.59 1.28
N ALA A 15 -14.48 3.32 1.59
CA ALA A 15 -15.55 2.38 1.96
C ALA A 15 -16.17 2.66 3.35
N PHE A 16 -15.50 3.46 4.20
CA PHE A 16 -15.92 3.77 5.56
C PHE A 16 -15.66 5.25 5.89
N PRO A 17 -16.35 6.19 5.20
CA PRO A 17 -16.07 7.63 5.31
C PRO A 17 -16.32 8.20 6.71
N ASP A 18 -17.19 7.56 7.49
CA ASP A 18 -17.50 7.98 8.86
C ASP A 18 -16.52 7.44 9.91
N VAL A 19 -15.59 6.54 9.50
CA VAL A 19 -14.59 5.96 10.40
C VAL A 19 -13.34 6.85 10.38
N PRO A 20 -12.97 7.47 11.52
CA PRO A 20 -11.80 8.32 11.59
C PRO A 20 -10.51 7.52 11.46
N THR A 21 -9.44 8.18 11.05
CA THR A 21 -8.10 7.59 11.14
C THR A 21 -7.62 7.57 12.59
N PHE A 22 -6.66 6.71 12.91
CA PHE A 22 -6.01 6.74 14.23
C PHE A 22 -5.28 8.06 14.47
N MET A 23 -4.75 8.70 13.41
CA MET A 23 -4.09 10.00 13.53
C MET A 23 -5.10 11.10 13.88
N GLU A 24 -6.31 11.11 13.31
CA GLU A 24 -7.40 12.02 13.72
C GLU A 24 -7.82 11.81 15.18
N ARG A 25 -7.58 10.62 15.73
CA ARG A 25 -7.82 10.27 17.14
C ARG A 25 -6.64 10.59 18.05
N GLY A 26 -5.57 11.21 17.54
CA GLY A 26 -4.40 11.62 18.33
C GLY A 26 -3.31 10.56 18.49
N PHE A 27 -3.45 9.39 17.87
CA PHE A 27 -2.40 8.37 17.85
C PHE A 27 -1.40 8.69 16.75
N ARG A 28 -0.17 9.04 17.12
CA ARG A 28 0.92 9.32 16.19
C ARG A 28 1.60 8.02 15.75
N ASP A 29 2.20 8.04 14.57
CA ASP A 29 2.99 6.93 14.02
C ASP A 29 2.23 5.62 13.80
N VAL A 30 0.91 5.69 13.61
CA VAL A 30 0.03 4.53 13.36
C VAL A 30 -0.42 4.50 11.88
N GLU A 31 0.47 4.83 10.98
CA GLU A 31 0.25 4.72 9.55
C GLU A 31 0.68 3.34 9.07
N PHE A 32 -0.23 2.59 8.48
CA PHE A 32 0.02 1.25 8.01
C PHE A 32 -0.76 0.97 6.73
N TYR A 33 -0.10 0.35 5.75
CA TYR A 33 -0.72 -0.02 4.49
C TYR A 33 -0.48 -1.49 4.18
N ILE A 34 -1.50 -2.14 3.63
CA ILE A 34 -1.36 -3.42 2.96
C ILE A 34 -1.16 -3.09 1.48
N TRP A 35 -0.05 -3.52 0.92
CA TRP A 35 0.28 -3.27 -0.47
C TRP A 35 0.81 -4.53 -1.15
N ALA A 36 0.74 -4.57 -2.47
CA ALA A 36 1.36 -5.59 -3.31
C ALA A 36 2.30 -4.93 -4.31
N GLY A 37 3.43 -5.56 -4.57
CA GLY A 37 4.42 -5.06 -5.51
C GLY A 37 4.85 -6.13 -6.51
N LEU A 38 5.15 -5.72 -7.73
CA LEU A 38 5.77 -6.55 -8.74
C LEU A 38 7.28 -6.32 -8.72
N PHE A 39 8.05 -7.38 -8.57
CA PHE A 39 9.50 -7.34 -8.51
C PHE A 39 10.11 -8.17 -9.65
N ALA A 40 11.26 -7.73 -10.14
CA ALA A 40 12.06 -8.48 -11.11
C ALA A 40 13.47 -8.69 -10.55
N PRO A 41 14.18 -9.79 -10.94
CA PRO A 41 15.58 -9.99 -10.59
C PRO A 41 16.44 -8.78 -10.98
N ALA A 42 17.45 -8.44 -10.18
CA ALA A 42 18.32 -7.28 -10.43
C ALA A 42 19.05 -7.36 -11.80
N ALA A 43 19.29 -8.57 -12.30
CA ALA A 43 19.91 -8.81 -13.61
C ALA A 43 18.95 -8.71 -14.80
N THR A 44 17.66 -8.40 -14.57
CA THR A 44 16.68 -8.28 -15.67
C THR A 44 17.07 -7.12 -16.59
N PRO A 45 17.16 -7.34 -17.92
CA PRO A 45 17.52 -6.29 -18.86
C PRO A 45 16.60 -5.10 -18.81
N ALA A 46 17.13 -3.89 -18.86
CA ALA A 46 16.37 -2.65 -18.78
C ALA A 46 15.19 -2.54 -19.76
N PRO A 47 15.27 -3.00 -21.03
CA PRO A 47 14.12 -2.99 -21.94
C PRO A 47 12.97 -3.89 -21.46
N VAL A 48 13.27 -5.02 -20.81
CA VAL A 48 12.26 -5.93 -20.27
C VAL A 48 11.57 -5.26 -19.08
N VAL A 49 12.33 -4.65 -18.18
CA VAL A 49 11.78 -3.89 -17.03
C VAL A 49 10.89 -2.75 -17.53
N ALA A 50 11.32 -1.99 -18.54
CA ALA A 50 10.52 -0.91 -19.12
C ALA A 50 9.18 -1.43 -19.65
N ARG A 51 9.20 -2.54 -20.40
CA ARG A 51 7.98 -3.17 -20.94
C ARG A 51 7.03 -3.66 -19.84
N LEU A 52 7.56 -4.24 -18.77
CA LEU A 52 6.76 -4.67 -17.61
C LEU A 52 6.10 -3.47 -16.92
N ARG A 53 6.86 -2.39 -16.70
CA ARG A 53 6.33 -1.14 -16.13
C ARG A 53 5.20 -0.56 -16.96
N ASP A 54 5.36 -0.52 -18.28
CA ASP A 54 4.33 -0.03 -19.20
C ASP A 54 3.09 -0.90 -19.18
N ALA A 55 3.24 -2.23 -19.16
CA ALA A 55 2.12 -3.16 -19.04
C ALA A 55 1.35 -2.95 -17.73
N VAL A 56 2.04 -2.84 -16.61
CA VAL A 56 1.39 -2.56 -15.30
C VAL A 56 0.66 -1.23 -15.33
N ARG A 57 1.31 -0.16 -15.85
CA ARG A 57 0.70 1.17 -15.96
C ARG A 57 -0.59 1.16 -16.78
N GLN A 58 -0.63 0.40 -17.87
CA GLN A 58 -1.83 0.23 -18.68
C GLN A 58 -2.90 -0.58 -17.95
N SER A 59 -2.50 -1.68 -17.31
CA SER A 59 -3.44 -2.55 -16.58
C SER A 59 -4.15 -1.84 -15.43
N VAL A 60 -3.46 -0.98 -14.68
CA VAL A 60 -4.09 -0.25 -13.56
C VAL A 60 -5.03 0.88 -14.02
N GLN A 61 -5.04 1.19 -15.32
CA GLN A 61 -6.00 2.12 -15.92
C GLN A 61 -7.22 1.40 -16.52
N ASP A 62 -7.18 0.08 -16.58
CA ASP A 62 -8.28 -0.74 -17.10
C ASP A 62 -9.51 -0.59 -16.18
N PRO A 63 -10.68 -0.16 -16.72
CA PRO A 63 -11.87 0.06 -15.90
C PRO A 63 -12.39 -1.22 -15.23
N ASP A 64 -12.20 -2.39 -15.83
CA ASP A 64 -12.65 -3.65 -15.26
C ASP A 64 -11.79 -4.05 -14.08
N LEU A 65 -10.47 -3.86 -14.18
CA LEU A 65 -9.55 -4.07 -13.07
C LEU A 65 -9.85 -3.10 -11.93
N VAL A 66 -10.00 -1.82 -12.23
CA VAL A 66 -10.30 -0.79 -11.22
C VAL A 66 -11.62 -1.10 -10.48
N ARG A 67 -12.66 -1.51 -11.22
CA ARG A 67 -13.94 -1.92 -10.61
C ARG A 67 -13.78 -3.15 -9.71
N ALA A 68 -13.04 -4.16 -10.16
CA ALA A 68 -12.83 -5.39 -9.40
C ALA A 68 -12.08 -5.10 -8.08
N PHE A 69 -11.02 -4.31 -8.12
CA PHE A 69 -10.26 -3.92 -6.92
C PHE A 69 -11.10 -3.05 -5.97
N THR A 70 -11.86 -2.09 -6.50
CA THR A 70 -12.76 -1.25 -5.69
C THR A 70 -13.83 -2.09 -5.01
N ALA A 71 -14.44 -3.03 -5.72
CA ALA A 71 -15.43 -3.94 -5.16
C ALA A 71 -14.85 -4.87 -4.08
N ALA A 72 -13.57 -5.22 -4.18
CA ALA A 72 -12.83 -5.96 -3.16
C ALA A 72 -12.40 -5.10 -1.94
N GLY A 73 -12.72 -3.80 -1.93
CA GLY A 73 -12.32 -2.88 -0.85
C GLY A 73 -10.84 -2.48 -0.88
N ALA A 74 -10.14 -2.72 -1.99
CA ALA A 74 -8.73 -2.42 -2.19
C ALA A 74 -8.54 -1.50 -3.41
N PRO A 75 -8.89 -0.20 -3.31
CA PRO A 75 -8.78 0.71 -4.44
C PRO A 75 -7.34 0.78 -4.96
N VAL A 76 -7.19 0.86 -6.28
CA VAL A 76 -5.88 0.93 -6.93
C VAL A 76 -5.16 2.20 -6.54
N ALA A 77 -3.95 2.07 -5.97
CA ALA A 77 -3.02 3.15 -5.67
C ALA A 77 -1.68 2.84 -6.34
N TYR A 78 -1.54 3.24 -7.60
CA TYR A 78 -0.37 2.91 -8.41
C TYR A 78 0.83 3.78 -8.08
N LEU A 79 1.97 3.14 -7.84
CA LEU A 79 3.29 3.77 -7.79
C LEU A 79 4.20 3.15 -8.85
N ASP A 80 4.79 3.96 -9.71
CA ASP A 80 5.82 3.50 -10.65
C ASP A 80 7.16 3.25 -9.94
N ALA A 81 8.07 2.56 -10.61
CA ALA A 81 9.31 2.05 -10.01
C ALA A 81 10.11 3.05 -9.16
N PRO A 82 10.35 4.32 -9.56
CA PRO A 82 11.09 5.25 -8.71
C PRO A 82 10.36 5.62 -7.42
N ASP A 83 9.05 5.82 -7.50
CA ASP A 83 8.21 6.18 -6.36
C ASP A 83 7.96 4.98 -5.46
N PHE A 84 7.72 3.81 -6.06
CA PHE A 84 7.59 2.56 -5.34
C PHE A 84 8.87 2.18 -4.60
N ALA A 85 10.05 2.39 -5.19
CA ALA A 85 11.32 2.11 -4.53
C ALA A 85 11.51 2.96 -3.27
N ARG A 86 11.16 4.26 -3.32
CA ARG A 86 11.18 5.15 -2.14
C ARG A 86 10.20 4.67 -1.08
N PHE A 87 8.95 4.46 -1.47
CA PHE A 87 7.91 3.95 -0.57
C PHE A 87 8.35 2.64 0.10
N PHE A 88 8.87 1.68 -0.67
CA PHE A 88 9.34 0.38 -0.16
C PHE A 88 10.46 0.54 0.86
N ALA A 89 11.44 1.39 0.59
CA ALA A 89 12.56 1.64 1.50
C ALA A 89 12.07 2.24 2.83
N ASP A 90 11.23 3.26 2.76
CA ASP A 90 10.70 3.97 3.94
C ASP A 90 9.78 3.07 4.77
N ASP A 91 8.86 2.35 4.11
CA ASP A 91 7.92 1.46 4.76
C ASP A 91 8.63 0.27 5.41
N SER A 92 9.59 -0.34 4.71
CA SER A 92 10.39 -1.44 5.24
C SER A 92 11.20 -1.02 6.46
N ALA A 93 11.84 0.15 6.43
CA ALA A 93 12.60 0.68 7.57
C ALA A 93 11.69 0.90 8.79
N ARG A 94 10.51 1.49 8.57
CA ARG A 94 9.50 1.74 9.60
C ARG A 94 8.98 0.43 10.20
N LEU A 95 8.64 -0.54 9.37
CA LEU A 95 8.13 -1.84 9.82
C LEU A 95 9.17 -2.65 10.59
N VAL A 96 10.41 -2.69 10.11
CA VAL A 96 11.52 -3.34 10.81
C VAL A 96 11.76 -2.69 12.18
N ALA A 97 11.71 -1.36 12.26
CA ALA A 97 11.85 -0.65 13.54
C ALA A 97 10.69 -0.99 14.50
N ALA A 98 9.45 -1.04 14.00
CA ALA A 98 8.28 -1.40 14.79
C ALA A 98 8.37 -2.84 15.32
N VAL A 99 8.72 -3.81 14.48
CA VAL A 99 8.87 -5.21 14.87
C VAL A 99 9.99 -5.38 15.93
N ARG A 100 11.13 -4.69 15.76
CA ARG A 100 12.21 -4.71 16.75
C ARG A 100 11.77 -4.14 18.10
N LYS A 101 10.92 -3.11 18.10
CA LYS A 101 10.40 -2.48 19.31
C LYS A 101 9.39 -3.37 20.06
N ILE A 102 8.60 -4.14 19.33
CA ILE A 102 7.62 -5.09 19.90
C ILE A 102 8.32 -6.32 20.47
N GLY A 103 9.46 -6.72 19.90
CA GLY A 103 10.19 -7.92 20.30
C GLY A 103 9.52 -9.22 19.77
N ARG A 104 10.02 -10.36 20.23
CA ARG A 104 9.36 -11.66 20.00
C ARG A 104 8.11 -11.73 20.87
N VAL A 105 6.98 -11.91 20.23
CA VAL A 105 5.74 -12.34 20.92
C VAL A 105 5.87 -13.85 21.03
N GLU A 106 6.12 -14.36 22.24
CA GLU A 106 6.05 -15.79 22.56
C GLU A 106 4.60 -16.26 22.65
#